data_bbab2ab3294542b47cd8f296b20b212b
#
_entry.id   bbab2ab3294542b47cd8f296b20b212b
#
_cell.length_a   1.000
_cell.length_b   1.000
_cell.length_c   1.000
_cell.angle_alpha   90.00
_cell.angle_beta   90.00
_cell.angle_gamma   90.00
#
_symmetry.space_group_name_H-M   'P 1'
#
loop_
_entity.id
_entity.type
_entity.pdbx_description
1 polymer ?
#
loop_
_entity_poly.entity_id
_entity_poly.type
_entity_poly.pdbx_seq_one_letter_code
_entity_poly.pdbx_strand_id
1 'polypeptide(L)'
;ESEEGEGRGIGHIPGSVRLLSGRIVPQMGWNDVEIGADPLFEGLDGLVAYYANSFVCEPHENEVIIATSDYEGHRFAAGVRRQNAWGVQFHPEKSSAPGLRIIRNFLETLK
;
A
#
# COMPACT_ATOMS: atom_id res chain seq x y z
N GLU A 1 10.87 -11.58 -8.54
CA GLU A 1 10.63 -10.21 -8.78
C GLU A 1 9.17 -9.93 -9.10
N SER A 2 8.82 -8.69 -9.13
CA SER A 2 7.44 -8.28 -9.33
C SER A 2 7.09 -8.32 -10.80
N GLU A 3 5.94 -8.92 -11.11
CA GLU A 3 5.48 -8.96 -12.48
C GLU A 3 5.01 -7.63 -12.98
N GLU A 4 4.64 -6.74 -12.09
CA GLU A 4 4.23 -5.40 -12.47
C GLU A 4 5.32 -4.38 -12.20
N GLY A 5 6.44 -4.81 -11.72
CA GLY A 5 7.52 -3.91 -11.42
C GLY A 5 7.35 -3.09 -10.17
N GLU A 6 6.23 -3.24 -9.48
CA GLU A 6 6.02 -2.41 -8.31
C GLU A 6 6.93 -2.80 -7.16
N GLY A 7 7.52 -3.95 -7.19
CA GLY A 7 8.44 -4.35 -6.14
C GLY A 7 9.70 -3.52 -6.09
N ARG A 8 9.94 -2.73 -7.12
CA ARG A 8 11.15 -1.94 -7.15
C ARG A 8 11.27 -0.98 -6.02
N GLY A 9 10.17 -0.29 -5.69
CA GLY A 9 10.19 0.69 -4.61
C GLY A 9 10.37 0.07 -3.26
N ILE A 10 10.07 -1.22 -3.12
CA ILE A 10 10.18 -1.94 -1.86
C ILE A 10 10.98 -3.22 -2.04
N GLY A 11 11.86 -3.22 -3.00
CA GLY A 11 12.57 -4.42 -3.40
C GLY A 11 13.46 -5.02 -2.33
N HIS A 12 13.87 -4.23 -1.36
CA HIS A 12 14.71 -4.73 -0.28
C HIS A 12 13.88 -5.26 0.90
N ILE A 13 12.56 -5.28 0.79
CA ILE A 13 11.70 -5.90 1.78
C ILE A 13 11.40 -7.32 1.34
N PRO A 14 11.83 -8.34 2.08
CA PRO A 14 11.61 -9.72 1.63
C PRO A 14 10.13 -10.06 1.58
N GLY A 15 9.75 -10.76 0.56
CA GLY A 15 8.37 -11.17 0.40
C GLY A 15 8.13 -11.75 -0.97
N SER A 16 6.89 -11.99 -1.29
CA SER A 16 6.51 -12.53 -2.59
C SER A 16 5.40 -11.68 -3.18
N VAL A 17 5.20 -11.84 -4.48
CA VAL A 17 4.14 -11.18 -5.22
C VAL A 17 3.23 -12.25 -5.76
N ARG A 18 1.94 -12.10 -5.56
CA ARG A 18 0.99 -13.07 -6.09
C ARG A 18 -0.22 -12.37 -6.67
N LEU A 19 -0.94 -13.11 -7.50
CA LEU A 19 -2.15 -12.59 -8.14
C LEU A 19 -3.21 -12.34 -7.08
N LEU A 20 -3.85 -11.21 -7.17
CA LEU A 20 -4.94 -10.85 -6.27
C LEU A 20 -6.10 -11.79 -6.50
N SER A 21 -6.66 -12.36 -5.42
CA SER A 21 -7.82 -13.22 -5.53
C SER A 21 -9.07 -12.39 -5.57
N GLY A 22 -10.08 -12.88 -6.27
CA GLY A 22 -11.35 -12.20 -6.37
C GLY A 22 -11.98 -12.47 -7.72
N ARG A 23 -13.26 -12.18 -7.84
CA ARG A 23 -13.96 -12.40 -9.09
C ARG A 23 -13.62 -11.38 -10.14
N ILE A 24 -13.24 -10.19 -9.73
CA ILE A 24 -12.89 -9.11 -10.63
C ILE A 24 -11.44 -8.73 -10.39
N VAL A 25 -10.59 -9.05 -11.36
CA VAL A 25 -9.16 -8.74 -11.31
C VAL A 25 -8.80 -8.10 -12.64
N PRO A 26 -8.17 -6.91 -12.66
CA PRO A 26 -7.54 -6.22 -11.53
C PRO A 26 -8.55 -5.51 -10.64
N GLN A 27 -8.12 -5.24 -9.41
CA GLN A 27 -8.89 -4.37 -8.53
C GLN A 27 -8.79 -2.95 -9.07
N MET A 28 -9.92 -2.33 -9.36
CA MET A 28 -9.93 -0.96 -9.84
C MET A 28 -10.99 -0.18 -9.11
N GLY A 29 -10.62 1.00 -8.62
CA GLY A 29 -11.55 1.86 -7.93
C GLY A 29 -11.15 2.10 -6.49
N TRP A 30 -12.11 2.60 -5.72
CA TRP A 30 -11.87 3.01 -4.34
C TRP A 30 -12.06 1.86 -3.38
N ASN A 31 -11.23 1.79 -2.39
CA ASN A 31 -11.33 0.75 -1.36
C ASN A 31 -10.80 1.30 -0.04
N ASP A 32 -11.34 0.76 1.04
CA ASP A 32 -10.93 1.15 2.38
C ASP A 32 -9.54 0.63 2.69
N VAL A 33 -8.77 1.43 3.40
CA VAL A 33 -7.44 1.05 3.86
C VAL A 33 -7.43 1.18 5.38
N GLU A 34 -7.05 0.10 6.04
CA GLU A 34 -6.87 0.10 7.49
C GLU A 34 -5.43 0.53 7.77
N ILE A 35 -5.27 1.72 8.33
CA ILE A 35 -3.94 2.29 8.51
C ILE A 35 -3.48 2.15 9.96
N GLY A 36 -2.17 1.93 10.12
CA GLY A 36 -1.56 1.84 11.43
C GLY A 36 -0.91 3.15 11.84
N ALA A 37 -0.24 3.12 12.97
CA ALA A 37 0.45 4.30 13.48
C ALA A 37 1.81 4.40 12.82
N ASP A 38 1.90 5.20 11.78
CA ASP A 38 3.14 5.39 11.04
C ASP A 38 3.18 6.84 10.57
N PRO A 39 4.36 7.46 10.55
CA PRO A 39 4.46 8.86 10.10
C PRO A 39 3.85 9.11 8.73
N LEU A 40 3.82 8.09 7.87
CA LEU A 40 3.24 8.23 6.53
C LEU A 40 1.76 8.58 6.60
N PHE A 41 1.07 8.16 7.65
CA PHE A 41 -0.38 8.37 7.80
C PHE A 41 -0.73 9.43 8.81
N GLU A 42 0.24 10.22 9.21
CA GLU A 42 0.00 11.25 10.23
C GLU A 42 -1.06 12.24 9.77
N GLY A 43 -2.01 12.52 10.66
CA GLY A 43 -3.09 13.44 10.36
C GLY A 43 -4.28 12.81 9.70
N LEU A 44 -4.25 11.50 9.43
CA LEU A 44 -5.37 10.79 8.83
C LEU A 44 -6.11 9.98 9.90
N ASP A 45 -7.44 10.10 9.92
CA ASP A 45 -8.29 9.29 10.77
C ASP A 45 -8.70 8.00 10.10
N GLY A 46 -8.62 7.95 8.80
CA GLY A 46 -8.95 6.79 8.00
C GLY A 46 -8.57 7.07 6.58
N LEU A 47 -8.70 6.09 5.73
CA LEU A 47 -8.26 6.24 4.35
C LEU A 47 -9.13 5.41 3.43
N VAL A 48 -9.63 6.07 2.38
CA VAL A 48 -10.22 5.39 1.23
C VAL A 48 -9.32 5.73 0.07
N ALA A 49 -8.73 4.74 -0.56
CA ALA A 49 -7.71 4.97 -1.56
C ALA A 49 -8.09 4.35 -2.89
N TYR A 50 -7.50 4.86 -3.95
CA TYR A 50 -7.74 4.38 -5.30
C TYR A 50 -6.74 3.28 -5.65
N TYR A 51 -7.27 2.18 -6.15
CA TYR A 51 -6.48 1.01 -6.54
C TYR A 51 -6.61 0.73 -8.03
N ALA A 52 -5.55 0.21 -8.60
CA ALA A 52 -5.57 -0.30 -9.98
C ALA A 52 -4.48 -1.38 -10.04
N ASN A 53 -4.77 -2.54 -9.45
CA ASN A 53 -3.73 -3.57 -9.34
C ASN A 53 -4.30 -4.97 -9.49
N SER A 54 -3.49 -5.87 -10.04
CA SER A 54 -3.81 -7.28 -10.14
C SER A 54 -2.97 -8.13 -9.21
N PHE A 55 -1.84 -7.63 -8.77
CA PHE A 55 -0.90 -8.36 -7.93
C PHE A 55 -0.68 -7.64 -6.62
N VAL A 56 -0.40 -8.41 -5.58
CA VAL A 56 -0.13 -7.85 -4.26
C VAL A 56 1.16 -8.42 -3.72
N CYS A 57 1.83 -7.65 -2.89
CA CYS A 57 3.04 -8.09 -2.21
C CYS A 57 2.68 -8.78 -0.91
N GLU A 58 3.38 -9.85 -0.61
CA GLU A 58 3.22 -10.56 0.66
C GLU A 58 4.56 -10.55 1.38
N PRO A 59 4.81 -9.58 2.26
CA PRO A 59 6.07 -9.54 2.99
C PRO A 59 6.23 -10.77 3.87
N HIS A 60 7.46 -11.23 4.04
CA HIS A 60 7.73 -12.35 4.92
C HIS A 60 7.58 -11.97 6.39
N GLU A 61 7.73 -10.69 6.72
CA GLU A 61 7.66 -10.21 8.09
C GLU A 61 6.45 -9.31 8.26
N ASN A 62 5.56 -9.68 9.17
CA ASN A 62 4.36 -8.90 9.40
C ASN A 62 4.61 -7.52 9.97
N GLU A 63 5.72 -7.35 10.68
CA GLU A 63 5.98 -6.07 11.31
C GLU A 63 6.32 -4.97 10.32
N VAL A 64 6.59 -5.30 9.05
CA VAL A 64 6.79 -4.27 8.04
C VAL A 64 5.47 -3.75 7.48
N ILE A 65 4.35 -4.42 7.78
CA ILE A 65 3.06 -4.03 7.24
C ILE A 65 2.50 -2.88 8.06
N ILE A 66 2.23 -1.74 7.41
CA ILE A 66 1.70 -0.57 8.09
C ILE A 66 0.25 -0.27 7.70
N ALA A 67 -0.28 -0.94 6.69
CA ALA A 67 -1.65 -0.77 6.28
C ALA A 67 -2.13 -2.00 5.56
N THR A 68 -3.44 -2.28 5.64
CA THR A 68 -4.04 -3.43 4.98
C THR A 68 -5.34 -3.03 4.31
N SER A 69 -5.72 -3.80 3.31
CA SER A 69 -7.03 -3.68 2.66
C SER A 69 -7.57 -5.06 2.37
N ASP A 70 -8.86 -5.14 2.11
CA ASP A 70 -9.52 -6.37 1.68
C ASP A 70 -10.08 -6.18 0.29
N TYR A 71 -9.94 -7.20 -0.55
CA TYR A 71 -10.58 -7.17 -1.86
C TYR A 71 -11.30 -8.50 -2.03
N GLU A 72 -12.61 -8.44 -2.08
CA GLU A 72 -13.48 -9.61 -2.23
C GLU A 72 -13.12 -10.72 -1.24
N GLY A 73 -12.92 -10.33 0.01
CA GLY A 73 -12.62 -11.28 1.06
C GLY A 73 -11.16 -11.64 1.22
N HIS A 74 -10.30 -11.11 0.36
CA HIS A 74 -8.86 -11.36 0.44
C HIS A 74 -8.15 -10.15 1.06
N ARG A 75 -7.52 -10.37 2.21
CA ARG A 75 -6.80 -9.29 2.90
C ARG A 75 -5.36 -9.25 2.41
N PHE A 76 -4.85 -8.05 2.17
CA PHE A 76 -3.50 -7.90 1.68
C PHE A 76 -2.82 -6.68 2.29
N ALA A 77 -1.49 -6.65 2.20
CA ALA A 77 -0.72 -5.51 2.67
C ALA A 77 -0.91 -4.35 1.70
N ALA A 78 -1.46 -3.26 2.20
CA ALA A 78 -1.68 -2.07 1.39
C ALA A 78 -0.51 -1.11 1.50
N GLY A 79 0.24 -1.19 2.58
CA GLY A 79 1.43 -0.38 2.78
C GLY A 79 2.44 -1.10 3.62
N VAL A 80 3.71 -0.88 3.33
CA VAL A 80 4.81 -1.50 4.06
C VAL A 80 5.89 -0.45 4.31
N ARG A 81 6.68 -0.70 5.34
CA ARG A 81 7.80 0.17 5.66
C ARG A 81 8.95 -0.64 6.23
N ARG A 82 10.16 -0.34 5.79
CA ARG A 82 11.36 -0.88 6.41
C ARG A 82 12.36 0.24 6.52
N GLN A 83 12.65 0.64 7.76
CA GLN A 83 13.53 1.77 8.03
C GLN A 83 13.01 3.02 7.32
N ASN A 84 13.72 3.54 6.36
CA ASN A 84 13.34 4.75 5.64
C ASN A 84 12.74 4.49 4.27
N ALA A 85 12.31 3.25 4.02
CA ALA A 85 11.71 2.88 2.74
C ALA A 85 10.26 2.51 2.95
N TRP A 86 9.38 3.14 2.17
CA TRP A 86 7.94 2.89 2.22
C TRP A 86 7.46 2.42 0.86
N GLY A 87 6.41 1.59 0.85
CA GLY A 87 5.76 1.19 -0.37
C GLY A 87 4.28 1.07 -0.14
N VAL A 88 3.48 1.44 -1.13
CA VAL A 88 2.03 1.31 -1.04
C VAL A 88 1.49 0.65 -2.31
N GLN A 89 0.37 -0.06 -2.17
CA GLN A 89 -0.28 -0.72 -3.29
C GLN A 89 -1.27 0.18 -4.01
N PHE A 90 -1.79 1.18 -3.32
CA PHE A 90 -2.74 2.10 -3.92
C PHE A 90 -2.01 3.27 -4.55
N HIS A 91 -2.77 4.10 -5.25
CA HIS A 91 -2.24 5.30 -5.93
C HIS A 91 -2.55 6.53 -5.08
N PRO A 92 -1.58 7.01 -4.29
CA PRO A 92 -1.86 8.20 -3.47
C PRO A 92 -2.18 9.41 -4.32
N GLU A 93 -1.54 9.52 -5.49
CA GLU A 93 -1.79 10.67 -6.36
C GLU A 93 -3.21 10.68 -6.92
N LYS A 94 -3.92 9.56 -6.84
CA LYS A 94 -5.30 9.45 -7.31
C LYS A 94 -6.29 9.29 -6.17
N SER A 95 -5.84 9.46 -4.94
CA SER A 95 -6.65 9.18 -3.75
C SER A 95 -7.11 10.44 -3.06
N SER A 96 -7.33 11.52 -3.80
CA SER A 96 -7.88 12.79 -3.32
C SER A 96 -7.04 13.40 -2.21
N ALA A 97 -7.67 14.17 -1.33
CA ALA A 97 -6.95 14.89 -0.28
C ALA A 97 -6.16 13.97 0.66
N PRO A 98 -6.71 12.82 1.11
CA PRO A 98 -5.91 11.93 1.95
C PRO A 98 -4.67 11.42 1.23
N GLY A 99 -4.75 11.15 -0.07
CA GLY A 99 -3.59 10.71 -0.84
C GLY A 99 -2.52 11.78 -0.91
N LEU A 100 -2.94 13.03 -1.11
CA LEU A 100 -2.00 14.14 -1.12
C LEU A 100 -1.33 14.31 0.24
N ARG A 101 -2.07 14.07 1.30
CA ARG A 101 -1.51 14.12 2.64
C ARG A 101 -0.42 13.09 2.82
N ILE A 102 -0.62 11.88 2.29
CA ILE A 102 0.38 10.83 2.36
C ILE A 102 1.66 11.25 1.63
N ILE A 103 1.51 11.83 0.44
CA ILE A 103 2.67 12.28 -0.31
C ILE A 103 3.42 13.36 0.48
N ARG A 104 2.69 14.29 1.06
CA ARG A 104 3.30 15.35 1.85
C ARG A 104 4.02 14.78 3.07
N ASN A 105 3.39 13.82 3.75
CA ASN A 105 4.01 13.19 4.91
C ASN A 105 5.31 12.50 4.52
N PHE A 106 5.32 11.83 3.36
CA PHE A 106 6.52 11.18 2.88
C PHE A 106 7.64 12.20 2.63
N LEU A 107 7.28 13.32 1.99
CA LEU A 107 8.29 14.35 1.72
C LEU A 107 8.86 14.92 3.00
N GLU A 108 8.05 15.01 4.06
CA GLU A 108 8.54 15.48 5.35
C GLU A 108 9.56 14.54 5.95
N THR A 109 9.46 13.25 5.68
CA THR A 109 10.43 12.29 6.22
C THR A 109 11.81 12.45 5.59
N LEU A 110 11.89 13.15 4.46
CA LEU A 110 13.17 13.35 3.77
C LEU A 110 13.97 14.52 4.31
N LYS A 111 13.42 15.28 5.24
CA LYS A 111 14.11 16.47 5.77
C LYS A 111 15.04 16.17 6.92
#